data_45af1698750a520ad11685e0cccd4523
#
_entry.id   45af1698750a520ad11685e0cccd4523
#
_cell.length_a   1.000
_cell.length_b   1.000
_cell.length_c   1.000
_cell.angle_alpha   90.00
_cell.angle_beta   90.00
_cell.angle_gamma   90.00
#
_symmetry.space_group_name_H-M   'P 1'
#
loop_
_entity.id
_entity.type
_entity.pdbx_description
1 polymer ?
#
loop_
_entity_poly.entity_id
_entity_poly.type
_entity_poly.pdbx_seq_one_letter_code
_entity_poly.pdbx_strand_id
1 'polypeptide(L)'
;MSRPKKTTKRAAASRKKTSWRGFWVISTLLVLASLIASISWLQMPMGFKTGIPSSTSAPNLEVLDLTIEPGTTPRGVAQAIADAGSDVSPSLLWLWFRVSGQARGIKAGSYEITTEMSPKSVLTMLVRGEETLKNITLVEGWTFKQFRQALAKA
;
A
#
# COMPACT_ATOMS: atom_id res chain seq x y z
N MET A 1 -2.45 73.26 -49.03
CA MET A 1 -1.98 71.87 -49.03
C MET A 1 -1.93 71.37 -47.60
N SER A 2 -3.01 70.71 -47.11
CA SER A 2 -3.16 70.26 -45.74
C SER A 2 -2.93 68.78 -45.66
N ARG A 3 -1.94 68.31 -44.89
CA ARG A 3 -1.65 66.89 -44.65
C ARG A 3 -2.58 66.33 -43.56
N PRO A 4 -3.19 65.20 -43.71
CA PRO A 4 -4.00 64.57 -42.67
C PRO A 4 -3.10 63.89 -41.64
N LYS A 5 -3.34 64.14 -40.33
CA LYS A 5 -2.73 63.46 -39.21
C LYS A 5 -3.30 62.04 -39.08
N LYS A 6 -2.44 61.05 -39.21
CA LYS A 6 -2.79 59.62 -38.90
C LYS A 6 -2.84 59.46 -37.39
N THR A 7 -3.99 59.27 -36.83
CA THR A 7 -4.23 58.84 -35.45
C THR A 7 -4.06 57.31 -35.35
N THR A 8 -2.94 56.87 -34.82
CA THR A 8 -2.71 55.48 -34.47
C THR A 8 -3.48 55.14 -33.17
N LYS A 9 -4.60 54.42 -33.32
CA LYS A 9 -5.28 53.81 -32.16
C LYS A 9 -4.38 52.70 -31.57
N ARG A 10 -3.74 52.97 -30.42
CA ARG A 10 -3.12 51.97 -29.60
C ARG A 10 -4.24 51.05 -29.01
N ALA A 11 -4.30 49.81 -29.45
CA ALA A 11 -5.13 48.81 -28.85
C ALA A 11 -4.56 48.50 -27.43
N ALA A 12 -5.32 48.89 -26.44
CA ALA A 12 -5.01 48.56 -25.04
C ALA A 12 -5.24 47.05 -24.86
N ALA A 13 -4.14 46.27 -24.79
CA ALA A 13 -4.19 44.87 -24.40
C ALA A 13 -4.61 44.83 -22.92
N SER A 14 -5.88 44.44 -22.70
CA SER A 14 -6.42 44.13 -21.39
C SER A 14 -5.64 42.95 -20.81
N ARG A 15 -4.63 43.20 -20.00
CA ARG A 15 -4.03 42.19 -19.14
C ARG A 15 -5.07 41.74 -18.11
N LYS A 16 -5.72 40.59 -18.34
CA LYS A 16 -6.52 39.93 -17.33
C LYS A 16 -5.62 39.70 -16.11
N LYS A 17 -5.81 40.50 -15.06
CA LYS A 17 -5.26 40.25 -13.74
C LYS A 17 -5.89 38.94 -13.25
N THR A 18 -5.26 37.81 -13.53
CA THR A 18 -5.58 36.55 -12.89
C THR A 18 -5.40 36.79 -11.43
N SER A 19 -6.49 36.82 -10.67
CA SER A 19 -6.44 37.16 -9.25
C SER A 19 -5.59 36.11 -8.57
N TRP A 20 -4.45 36.47 -8.03
CA TRP A 20 -3.55 35.62 -7.24
C TRP A 20 -4.29 34.83 -6.18
N ARG A 21 -5.36 35.41 -5.64
CA ARG A 21 -6.27 34.73 -4.69
C ARG A 21 -6.96 33.53 -5.29
N GLY A 22 -7.40 33.56 -6.55
CA GLY A 22 -8.00 32.40 -7.25
C GLY A 22 -7.00 31.29 -7.48
N PHE A 23 -5.75 31.63 -7.81
CA PHE A 23 -4.69 30.62 -7.98
C PHE A 23 -4.41 29.86 -6.68
N TRP A 24 -4.33 30.56 -5.55
CA TRP A 24 -4.14 29.93 -4.23
C TRP A 24 -5.31 29.04 -3.82
N VAL A 25 -6.55 29.46 -4.09
CA VAL A 25 -7.75 28.65 -3.80
C VAL A 25 -7.76 27.35 -4.64
N ILE A 26 -7.45 27.46 -5.92
CA ILE A 26 -7.40 26.28 -6.81
C ILE A 26 -6.26 25.33 -6.37
N SER A 27 -5.09 25.88 -6.04
CA SER A 27 -3.96 25.09 -5.56
C SER A 27 -4.28 24.34 -4.25
N THR A 28 -4.92 25.01 -3.28
CA THR A 28 -5.32 24.35 -2.01
C THR A 28 -6.38 23.29 -2.22
N LEU A 29 -7.34 23.51 -3.12
CA LEU A 29 -8.34 22.50 -3.50
C LEU A 29 -7.72 21.28 -4.16
N LEU A 30 -6.74 21.45 -5.05
CA LEU A 30 -6.02 20.35 -5.69
C LEU A 30 -5.21 19.54 -4.69
N VAL A 31 -4.53 20.21 -3.74
CA VAL A 31 -3.78 19.54 -2.67
C VAL A 31 -4.76 18.75 -1.77
N LEU A 32 -5.89 19.34 -1.41
CA LEU A 32 -6.90 18.67 -0.58
C LEU A 32 -7.50 17.46 -1.31
N ALA A 33 -7.83 17.59 -2.58
CA ALA A 33 -8.34 16.49 -3.41
C ALA A 33 -7.31 15.36 -3.55
N SER A 34 -6.03 15.70 -3.72
CA SER A 34 -4.93 14.71 -3.76
C SER A 34 -4.77 13.98 -2.42
N LEU A 35 -4.90 14.68 -1.30
CA LEU A 35 -4.88 14.08 0.04
C LEU A 35 -6.05 13.11 0.24
N ILE A 36 -7.25 13.51 -0.13
CA ILE A 36 -8.45 12.65 -0.02
C ILE A 36 -8.29 11.41 -0.90
N ALA A 37 -7.83 11.56 -2.13
CA ALA A 37 -7.61 10.45 -3.05
C ALA A 37 -6.55 9.46 -2.50
N SER A 38 -5.47 9.95 -1.90
CA SER A 38 -4.45 9.09 -1.29
C SER A 38 -4.97 8.33 -0.06
N ILE A 39 -5.80 8.95 0.76
CA ILE A 39 -6.42 8.29 1.92
C ILE A 39 -7.42 7.22 1.47
N SER A 40 -8.22 7.51 0.43
CA SER A 40 -9.17 6.53 -0.12
C SER A 40 -8.46 5.31 -0.71
N TRP A 41 -7.33 5.52 -1.40
CA TRP A 41 -6.55 4.42 -1.96
C TRP A 41 -5.98 3.48 -0.87
N LEU A 42 -5.63 4.00 0.30
CA LEU A 42 -5.11 3.21 1.42
C LEU A 42 -6.14 2.25 2.02
N GLN A 43 -7.41 2.48 1.79
CA GLN A 43 -8.50 1.64 2.29
C GLN A 43 -8.97 0.61 1.24
N MET A 44 -8.46 0.69 0.02
CA MET A 44 -8.78 -0.30 -1.02
C MET A 44 -8.12 -1.65 -0.69
N PRO A 45 -8.85 -2.76 -0.88
CA PRO A 45 -8.27 -4.10 -0.75
C PRO A 45 -7.12 -4.26 -1.75
N MET A 46 -6.08 -4.98 -1.33
CA MET A 46 -4.96 -5.31 -2.21
C MET A 46 -5.40 -6.41 -3.18
N GLY A 47 -5.31 -6.16 -4.49
CA GLY A 47 -5.43 -7.22 -5.50
C GLY A 47 -4.21 -8.14 -5.48
N PHE A 48 -4.40 -9.41 -5.87
CA PHE A 48 -3.31 -10.35 -6.11
C PHE A 48 -3.25 -10.73 -7.59
N LYS A 49 -2.03 -10.91 -8.10
CA LYS A 49 -1.86 -11.44 -9.46
C LYS A 49 -2.21 -12.90 -9.46
N THR A 50 -3.38 -13.21 -9.98
CA THR A 50 -3.88 -14.59 -10.16
C THR A 50 -3.01 -15.30 -11.20
N GLY A 51 -1.96 -15.95 -10.76
CA GLY A 51 -1.04 -16.70 -11.63
C GLY A 51 -0.69 -18.11 -11.13
N ILE A 52 -1.18 -18.51 -9.96
CA ILE A 52 -0.95 -19.85 -9.41
C ILE A 52 -2.30 -20.57 -9.34
N PRO A 53 -2.46 -21.73 -9.99
CA PRO A 53 -3.68 -22.53 -9.86
C PRO A 53 -3.78 -23.04 -8.42
N SER A 54 -4.63 -22.43 -7.63
CA SER A 54 -4.98 -22.90 -6.28
C SER A 54 -5.72 -24.23 -6.40
N SER A 55 -5.02 -25.32 -6.11
CA SER A 55 -5.55 -26.68 -6.07
C SER A 55 -6.21 -27.01 -4.73
N THR A 56 -7.01 -26.13 -4.17
CA THR A 56 -7.78 -26.49 -2.98
C THR A 56 -9.10 -25.71 -2.95
N SER A 57 -10.17 -26.48 -2.97
CA SER A 57 -11.58 -26.11 -3.03
C SER A 57 -12.06 -25.44 -1.73
N ALA A 58 -11.80 -24.14 -1.58
CA ALA A 58 -12.51 -23.30 -0.61
C ALA A 58 -12.88 -21.97 -1.29
N PRO A 59 -14.04 -21.35 -0.98
CA PRO A 59 -14.50 -20.18 -1.69
C PRO A 59 -13.57 -18.98 -1.46
N ASN A 60 -12.76 -18.68 -2.49
CA ASN A 60 -12.23 -17.37 -2.87
C ASN A 60 -11.46 -16.48 -1.87
N LEU A 61 -10.98 -16.98 -0.76
CA LEU A 61 -9.99 -16.27 0.04
C LEU A 61 -8.60 -16.77 -0.36
N GLU A 62 -7.97 -16.11 -1.32
CA GLU A 62 -6.55 -16.33 -1.58
C GLU A 62 -5.78 -15.84 -0.36
N VAL A 63 -5.23 -16.79 0.38
CA VAL A 63 -4.38 -16.55 1.56
C VAL A 63 -2.95 -16.64 1.11
N LEU A 64 -2.20 -15.62 1.44
CA LEU A 64 -0.79 -15.49 1.11
C LEU A 64 0.06 -15.59 2.36
N ASP A 65 0.95 -16.58 2.40
CA ASP A 65 1.91 -16.72 3.47
C ASP A 65 3.09 -15.75 3.29
N LEU A 66 3.25 -14.83 4.23
CA LEU A 66 4.34 -13.87 4.27
C LEU A 66 5.23 -14.15 5.48
N THR A 67 6.49 -14.52 5.24
CA THR A 67 7.49 -14.65 6.30
C THR A 67 8.43 -13.46 6.30
N ILE A 68 8.55 -12.78 7.43
CA ILE A 68 9.44 -11.64 7.64
C ILE A 68 10.56 -12.06 8.59
N GLU A 69 11.79 -12.04 8.10
CA GLU A 69 12.96 -12.35 8.90
C GLU A 69 13.32 -11.21 9.87
N PRO A 70 13.91 -11.54 11.04
CA PRO A 70 14.41 -10.52 11.96
C PRO A 70 15.44 -9.61 11.29
N GLY A 71 15.29 -8.29 11.46
CA GLY A 71 16.19 -7.30 10.86
C GLY A 71 15.83 -6.90 9.41
N THR A 72 14.76 -7.43 8.84
CA THR A 72 14.30 -7.01 7.51
C THR A 72 13.93 -5.53 7.50
N THR A 73 14.46 -4.79 6.52
CA THR A 73 14.14 -3.37 6.38
C THR A 73 12.70 -3.16 5.90
N PRO A 74 12.06 -2.01 6.20
CA PRO A 74 10.70 -1.72 5.71
C PRO A 74 10.56 -1.79 4.19
N ARG A 75 11.64 -1.53 3.46
CA ARG A 75 11.68 -1.71 2.01
C ARG A 75 11.69 -3.19 1.63
N GLY A 76 12.46 -4.00 2.36
CA GLY A 76 12.48 -5.45 2.20
C GLY A 76 11.12 -6.08 2.48
N VAL A 77 10.40 -5.61 3.51
CA VAL A 77 9.03 -6.04 3.80
C VAL A 77 8.08 -5.69 2.66
N ALA A 78 8.15 -4.46 2.12
CA ALA A 78 7.33 -4.06 0.98
C ALA A 78 7.63 -4.91 -0.28
N GLN A 79 8.88 -5.28 -0.47
CA GLN A 79 9.28 -6.17 -1.56
C GLN A 79 8.76 -7.59 -1.34
N ALA A 80 8.91 -8.14 -0.13
CA ALA A 80 8.41 -9.47 0.21
C ALA A 80 6.88 -9.59 0.02
N ILE A 81 6.11 -8.55 0.35
CA ILE A 81 4.65 -8.51 0.09
C ILE A 81 4.35 -8.55 -1.41
N ALA A 82 5.13 -7.85 -2.23
CA ALA A 82 4.95 -7.86 -3.68
C ALA A 82 5.37 -9.19 -4.30
N ASP A 83 6.49 -9.77 -3.85
CA ASP A 83 7.02 -11.06 -4.31
C ASP A 83 6.08 -12.21 -3.93
N ALA A 84 5.40 -12.05 -2.81
CA ALA A 84 4.37 -12.96 -2.36
C ALA A 84 3.11 -12.95 -3.27
N GLY A 85 2.97 -11.98 -4.19
CA GLY A 85 1.90 -11.95 -5.21
C GLY A 85 0.93 -10.78 -5.11
N SER A 86 1.19 -9.81 -4.22
CA SER A 86 0.37 -8.59 -4.14
C SER A 86 0.51 -7.73 -5.41
N ASP A 87 -0.60 -7.22 -5.92
CA ASP A 87 -0.64 -6.29 -7.06
C ASP A 87 -0.13 -4.89 -6.73
N VAL A 88 0.14 -4.63 -5.46
CA VAL A 88 0.57 -3.31 -5.01
C VAL A 88 2.06 -3.10 -5.29
N SER A 89 2.40 -1.97 -5.91
CA SER A 89 3.80 -1.62 -6.17
C SER A 89 4.60 -1.56 -4.86
N PRO A 90 5.77 -2.26 -4.77
CA PRO A 90 6.63 -2.23 -3.60
C PRO A 90 7.08 -0.82 -3.21
N SER A 91 7.27 0.05 -4.21
CA SER A 91 7.68 1.44 -4.01
C SER A 91 6.60 2.26 -3.31
N LEU A 92 5.33 2.01 -3.65
CA LEU A 92 4.19 2.67 -3.01
C LEU A 92 3.99 2.18 -1.57
N LEU A 93 4.09 0.86 -1.34
CA LEU A 93 4.04 0.28 0.01
C LEU A 93 5.17 0.83 0.89
N TRP A 94 6.41 0.85 0.38
CA TRP A 94 7.53 1.41 1.11
C TRP A 94 7.34 2.89 1.45
N LEU A 95 6.87 3.69 0.48
CA LEU A 95 6.58 5.10 0.71
C LEU A 95 5.50 5.26 1.79
N TRP A 96 4.45 4.46 1.72
CA TRP A 96 3.41 4.42 2.73
C TRP A 96 3.95 4.05 4.12
N PHE A 97 4.74 3.00 4.24
CA PHE A 97 5.36 2.61 5.50
C PHE A 97 6.21 3.74 6.09
N ARG A 98 6.91 4.46 5.24
CA ARG A 98 7.73 5.61 5.64
C ARG A 98 6.90 6.80 6.14
N VAL A 99 5.83 7.15 5.42
CA VAL A 99 4.97 8.31 5.72
C VAL A 99 4.10 8.02 6.96
N SER A 100 3.64 6.78 7.14
CA SER A 100 2.85 6.38 8.30
C SER A 100 3.62 6.47 9.63
N GLY A 101 4.96 6.54 9.59
CA GLY A 101 5.82 6.56 10.78
C GLY A 101 5.90 5.23 11.53
N GLN A 102 5.12 4.23 11.12
CA GLN A 102 5.02 2.92 11.81
C GLN A 102 6.04 1.89 11.29
N ALA A 103 6.80 2.23 10.27
CA ALA A 103 7.77 1.33 9.64
C ALA A 103 8.79 0.69 10.60
N ARG A 104 9.11 1.38 11.70
CA ARG A 104 10.05 0.86 12.72
C ARG A 104 9.41 -0.14 13.68
N GLY A 105 8.08 -0.20 13.71
CA GLY A 105 7.32 -1.10 14.58
C GLY A 105 7.03 -2.46 13.96
N ILE A 106 7.41 -2.69 12.70
CA ILE A 106 7.18 -3.96 12.00
C ILE A 106 7.96 -5.06 12.72
N LYS A 107 7.25 -6.13 13.10
CA LYS A 107 7.81 -7.29 13.77
C LYS A 107 8.12 -8.39 12.77
N ALA A 108 9.17 -9.17 13.06
CA ALA A 108 9.45 -10.40 12.33
C ALA A 108 8.45 -11.48 12.73
N GLY A 109 8.16 -12.41 11.81
CA GLY A 109 7.21 -13.51 12.04
C GLY A 109 6.58 -13.99 10.75
N SER A 110 5.67 -14.95 10.88
CA SER A 110 4.88 -15.48 9.76
C SER A 110 3.45 -14.94 9.83
N TYR A 111 3.00 -14.35 8.74
CA TYR A 111 1.72 -13.67 8.63
C TYR A 111 0.92 -14.20 7.44
N GLU A 112 -0.37 -14.34 7.61
CA GLU A 112 -1.29 -14.65 6.51
C GLU A 112 -1.98 -13.37 6.03
N ILE A 113 -1.79 -13.03 4.76
CA ILE A 113 -2.42 -11.88 4.13
C ILE A 113 -3.53 -12.37 3.21
N THR A 114 -4.73 -11.83 3.36
CA THR A 114 -5.85 -12.13 2.48
C THR A 114 -6.07 -11.03 1.45
N THR A 115 -6.66 -11.37 0.31
CA THR A 115 -6.99 -10.42 -0.78
C THR A 115 -7.87 -9.26 -0.34
N GLU A 116 -8.62 -9.43 0.75
CA GLU A 116 -9.51 -8.39 1.28
C GLU A 116 -8.78 -7.36 2.17
N MET A 117 -7.53 -7.65 2.56
CA MET A 117 -6.77 -6.75 3.42
C MET A 117 -6.31 -5.50 2.66
N SER A 118 -6.48 -4.35 3.28
CA SER A 118 -5.93 -3.09 2.78
C SER A 118 -4.46 -2.93 3.20
N PRO A 119 -3.66 -2.11 2.50
CA PRO A 119 -2.28 -1.79 2.89
C PRO A 119 -2.16 -1.31 4.34
N LYS A 120 -3.16 -0.57 4.81
CA LYS A 120 -3.25 -0.10 6.19
C LYS A 120 -3.46 -1.24 7.18
N SER A 121 -4.35 -2.18 6.87
CA SER A 121 -4.63 -3.34 7.72
C SER A 121 -3.40 -4.22 7.85
N VAL A 122 -2.72 -4.50 6.72
CA VAL A 122 -1.48 -5.28 6.70
C VAL A 122 -0.40 -4.62 7.57
N LEU A 123 -0.16 -3.31 7.40
CA LEU A 123 0.82 -2.61 8.24
C LEU A 123 0.46 -2.68 9.73
N THR A 124 -0.81 -2.51 10.08
CA THR A 124 -1.28 -2.60 11.46
C THR A 124 -1.04 -3.99 12.04
N MET A 125 -1.34 -5.05 11.29
CA MET A 125 -1.09 -6.45 11.65
C MET A 125 0.40 -6.70 11.90
N LEU A 126 1.27 -6.24 10.99
CA LEU A 126 2.72 -6.38 11.10
C LEU A 126 3.30 -5.64 12.33
N VAL A 127 2.77 -4.45 12.64
CA VAL A 127 3.21 -3.64 13.79
C VAL A 127 2.73 -4.24 15.10
N ARG A 128 1.50 -4.77 15.15
CA ARG A 128 0.98 -5.47 16.33
C ARG A 128 1.66 -6.82 16.52
N GLY A 129 2.17 -7.44 15.46
CA GLY A 129 2.72 -8.79 15.48
C GLY A 129 1.62 -9.82 15.65
N GLU A 130 0.51 -9.65 14.92
CA GLU A 130 -0.57 -10.62 14.87
C GLU A 130 -0.16 -11.76 13.92
N GLU A 131 0.80 -12.56 14.39
CA GLU A 131 1.35 -13.69 13.65
C GLU A 131 0.32 -14.82 13.55
N THR A 132 0.30 -15.50 12.40
CA THR A 132 -0.47 -16.72 12.24
C THR A 132 0.29 -17.87 12.86
N LEU A 133 -0.08 -18.20 14.10
CA LEU A 133 0.49 -19.32 14.82
C LEU A 133 -0.17 -20.61 14.35
N LYS A 134 0.61 -21.52 13.77
CA LYS A 134 0.16 -22.89 13.50
C LYS A 134 0.22 -23.68 14.81
N ASN A 135 -0.93 -24.05 15.34
CA ASN A 135 -1.02 -24.83 16.57
C ASN A 135 -0.87 -26.32 16.26
N ILE A 136 0.13 -26.93 16.87
CA ILE A 136 0.30 -28.39 16.82
C ILE A 136 -0.08 -28.95 18.19
N THR A 137 -1.10 -29.78 18.20
CA THR A 137 -1.50 -30.49 19.41
C THR A 137 -0.55 -31.68 19.63
N LEU A 138 0.24 -31.61 20.67
CA LEU A 138 1.11 -32.71 21.12
C LEU A 138 0.31 -33.59 22.06
N VAL A 139 0.17 -34.88 21.68
CA VAL A 139 -0.50 -35.85 22.54
C VAL A 139 0.54 -36.52 23.43
N GLU A 140 0.24 -36.64 24.73
CA GLU A 140 1.10 -37.36 25.66
C GLU A 140 1.37 -38.80 25.19
N GLY A 141 2.62 -39.23 25.25
CA GLY A 141 3.04 -40.54 24.81
C GLY A 141 3.50 -40.65 23.35
N TRP A 142 3.53 -39.54 22.61
CA TRP A 142 4.10 -39.54 21.27
C TRP A 142 5.60 -39.79 21.26
N THR A 143 6.03 -40.66 20.36
CA THR A 143 7.46 -40.84 20.07
C THR A 143 8.01 -39.63 19.30
N PHE A 144 9.31 -39.39 19.37
CA PHE A 144 9.97 -38.33 18.62
C PHE A 144 9.73 -38.39 17.12
N LYS A 145 9.56 -39.59 16.56
CA LYS A 145 9.24 -39.83 15.16
C LYS A 145 7.84 -39.29 14.80
N GLN A 146 6.85 -39.51 15.65
CA GLN A 146 5.48 -39.01 15.47
C GLN A 146 5.43 -37.46 15.62
N PHE A 147 6.14 -36.93 16.60
CA PHE A 147 6.32 -35.50 16.75
C PHE A 147 6.88 -34.84 15.49
N ARG A 148 7.98 -35.37 14.94
CA ARG A 148 8.57 -34.87 13.71
C ARG A 148 7.65 -34.95 12.49
N GLN A 149 6.83 -36.01 12.40
CA GLN A 149 5.85 -36.15 11.34
C GLN A 149 4.69 -35.15 11.45
N ALA A 150 4.25 -34.85 12.67
CA ALA A 150 3.22 -33.82 12.91
C ALA A 150 3.74 -32.41 12.58
N LEU A 151 4.98 -32.10 12.95
CA LEU A 151 5.65 -30.87 12.58
C LEU A 151 5.81 -30.69 11.06
N ALA A 152 6.09 -31.77 10.33
CA ALA A 152 6.23 -31.72 8.88
C ALA A 152 4.88 -31.57 8.13
N LYS A 153 3.77 -31.79 8.80
CA LYS A 153 2.40 -31.63 8.28
C LYS A 153 1.77 -30.27 8.56
N ALA A 154 2.27 -29.55 9.56
CA ALA A 154 1.79 -28.23 9.97
C ALA A 154 2.38 -27.11 9.14
#